data_91ca7464c2f9df0b2044f8527831edf1
#
_entry.id   91ca7464c2f9df0b2044f8527831edf1
#
_cell.length_a   1.000
_cell.length_b   1.000
_cell.length_c   1.000
_cell.angle_alpha   90.00
_cell.angle_beta   90.00
_cell.angle_gamma   90.00
#
_symmetry.space_group_name_H-M   'P 1'
#
loop_
_entity.id
_entity.type
_entity.pdbx_description
1 polymer ?
#
loop_
_entity_poly.entity_id
_entity_poly.type
_entity_poly.pdbx_seq_one_letter_code
_entity_poly.pdbx_strand_id
1 'polypeptide(L)'
;AMIGGGKAGNIISPNPNTIATAEAFQIDLTSLMMKNILPAIGALLVTIVLATFLTKRSDDMISENDLEKAGHKKLPSFTTAIAGPLLVILLLALRPLFQIAIDPLIALPAGGILCMLATGQIKNIKSYVEFGLSKVIGVSILLIGTGTLAGIIKASNLQFDMISLLEAGNLPAFLLAPISGILMAGATASTTAGATIASQTFASTLISSGVD
;
A
#
# COMPACT_ATOMS: atom_id res chain seq x y z
N ALA A 1 -4.78 12.50 -11.86
CA ALA A 1 -5.68 11.33 -11.84
C ALA A 1 -4.94 10.01 -11.62
N MET A 2 -3.88 9.69 -12.39
CA MET A 2 -3.10 8.44 -12.23
C MET A 2 -2.53 8.24 -10.82
N ILE A 3 -1.94 9.28 -10.22
CA ILE A 3 -1.36 9.21 -8.88
C ILE A 3 -2.42 8.88 -7.82
N GLY A 4 -3.61 9.50 -7.91
CA GLY A 4 -4.69 9.25 -6.96
C GLY A 4 -5.24 7.83 -7.02
N GLY A 5 -5.47 7.30 -8.23
CA GLY A 5 -5.92 5.92 -8.41
C GLY A 5 -4.89 4.91 -7.90
N GLY A 6 -3.61 5.12 -8.20
CA GLY A 6 -2.53 4.26 -7.69
C GLY A 6 -2.40 4.30 -6.17
N LYS A 7 -2.59 5.46 -5.54
CA LYS A 7 -2.53 5.59 -4.07
C LYS A 7 -3.75 4.95 -3.39
N ALA A 8 -4.96 5.12 -3.92
CA ALA A 8 -6.14 4.45 -3.41
C ALA A 8 -5.99 2.93 -3.46
N GLY A 9 -5.49 2.39 -4.58
CA GLY A 9 -5.17 0.97 -4.71
C GLY A 9 -4.16 0.48 -3.68
N ASN A 10 -3.11 1.26 -3.41
CA ASN A 10 -2.10 0.91 -2.40
C ASN A 10 -2.65 0.82 -0.97
N ILE A 11 -3.67 1.60 -0.64
CA ILE A 11 -4.23 1.61 0.73
C ILE A 11 -5.12 0.38 0.98
N ILE A 12 -5.79 -0.13 -0.05
CA ILE A 12 -6.76 -1.24 0.07
C ILE A 12 -6.24 -2.59 -0.43
N SER A 13 -5.02 -2.66 -0.96
CA SER A 13 -4.43 -3.92 -1.46
C SER A 13 -3.41 -4.50 -0.49
N PRO A 14 -3.20 -5.84 -0.51
CA PRO A 14 -2.13 -6.48 0.25
C PRO A 14 -0.77 -6.15 -0.40
N ASN A 15 -0.19 -5.05 0.02
CA ASN A 15 1.12 -4.58 -0.44
C ASN A 15 2.05 -4.36 0.76
N PRO A 16 3.36 -4.11 0.54
CA PRO A 16 4.31 -3.95 1.63
C PRO A 16 3.92 -2.93 2.70
N ASN A 17 3.24 -1.84 2.32
CA ASN A 17 2.83 -0.80 3.28
C ASN A 17 1.73 -1.30 4.21
N THR A 18 0.66 -1.88 3.64
CA THR A 18 -0.46 -2.39 4.42
C THR A 18 -0.05 -3.58 5.28
N ILE A 19 0.83 -4.45 4.76
CA ILE A 19 1.37 -5.59 5.53
C ILE A 19 2.20 -5.09 6.71
N ALA A 20 3.16 -4.18 6.48
CA ALA A 20 4.00 -3.64 7.55
C ALA A 20 3.19 -2.87 8.61
N THR A 21 2.14 -2.15 8.18
CA THR A 21 1.25 -1.44 9.11
C THR A 21 0.40 -2.42 9.92
N ALA A 22 -0.20 -3.43 9.29
CA ALA A 22 -1.00 -4.43 9.97
C ALA A 22 -0.17 -5.18 11.03
N GLU A 23 1.07 -5.53 10.70
CA GLU A 23 2.02 -6.18 11.61
C GLU A 23 2.39 -5.26 12.78
N ALA A 24 2.71 -4.00 12.51
CA ALA A 24 3.09 -3.03 13.55
C ALA A 24 1.97 -2.79 14.56
N PHE A 25 0.73 -2.71 14.09
CA PHE A 25 -0.46 -2.52 14.94
C PHE A 25 -1.04 -3.83 15.48
N GLN A 26 -0.48 -5.00 15.09
CA GLN A 26 -0.95 -6.34 15.47
C GLN A 26 -2.43 -6.56 15.12
N ILE A 27 -2.87 -6.00 13.99
CA ILE A 27 -4.22 -6.15 13.47
C ILE A 27 -4.23 -7.05 12.24
N ASP A 28 -5.37 -7.67 11.99
CA ASP A 28 -5.54 -8.47 10.79
C ASP A 28 -5.47 -7.61 9.51
N LEU A 29 -4.66 -8.08 8.55
CA LEU A 29 -4.46 -7.39 7.27
C LEU A 29 -5.79 -7.15 6.52
N THR A 30 -6.67 -8.14 6.51
CA THR A 30 -7.97 -8.01 5.82
C THR A 30 -8.86 -6.98 6.51
N SER A 31 -8.87 -6.95 7.85
CA SER A 31 -9.58 -5.94 8.63
C SER A 31 -9.05 -4.54 8.35
N LEU A 32 -7.73 -4.36 8.28
CA LEU A 32 -7.12 -3.08 7.91
C LEU A 32 -7.54 -2.66 6.50
N MET A 33 -7.47 -3.57 5.53
CA MET A 33 -7.86 -3.29 4.14
C MET A 33 -9.33 -2.88 4.04
N MET A 34 -10.23 -3.54 4.77
CA MET A 34 -11.65 -3.21 4.80
C MET A 34 -11.92 -1.83 5.43
N LYS A 35 -11.28 -1.52 6.55
CA LYS A 35 -11.38 -0.20 7.18
C LYS A 35 -10.84 0.91 6.27
N ASN A 36 -9.86 0.62 5.44
CA ASN A 36 -9.25 1.57 4.53
C ASN A 36 -10.07 1.87 3.25
N ILE A 37 -11.15 1.13 2.97
CA ILE A 37 -11.99 1.37 1.78
C ILE A 37 -12.57 2.80 1.80
N LEU A 38 -13.15 3.21 2.92
CA LEU A 38 -13.78 4.53 3.03
C LEU A 38 -12.75 5.68 2.91
N PRO A 39 -11.61 5.68 3.62
CA PRO A 39 -10.53 6.64 3.39
C PRO A 39 -10.00 6.65 1.96
N ALA A 40 -9.88 5.49 1.32
CA ALA A 40 -9.40 5.39 -0.06
C ALA A 40 -10.37 6.05 -1.06
N ILE A 41 -11.68 5.85 -0.88
CA ILE A 41 -12.71 6.53 -1.68
C ILE A 41 -12.63 8.04 -1.46
N GLY A 42 -12.54 8.49 -0.20
CA GLY A 42 -12.38 9.91 0.11
C GLY A 42 -11.15 10.53 -0.54
N ALA A 43 -9.99 9.87 -0.44
CA ALA A 43 -8.75 10.31 -1.08
C ALA A 43 -8.88 10.35 -2.61
N LEU A 44 -9.56 9.38 -3.22
CA LEU A 44 -9.82 9.36 -4.65
C LEU A 44 -10.69 10.54 -5.08
N LEU A 45 -11.78 10.82 -4.37
CA LEU A 45 -12.66 11.94 -4.66
C LEU A 45 -11.92 13.28 -4.55
N VAL A 46 -11.16 13.50 -3.47
CA VAL A 46 -10.33 14.70 -3.30
C VAL A 46 -9.33 14.84 -4.47
N THR A 47 -8.69 13.74 -4.86
CA THR A 47 -7.74 13.75 -5.97
C THR A 47 -8.41 14.11 -7.30
N ILE A 48 -9.62 13.59 -7.57
CA ILE A 48 -10.39 13.91 -8.78
C ILE A 48 -10.74 15.40 -8.79
N VAL A 49 -11.23 15.93 -7.66
CA VAL A 49 -11.57 17.36 -7.55
C VAL A 49 -10.35 18.25 -7.79
N LEU A 50 -9.22 17.95 -7.09
CA LEU A 50 -7.97 18.69 -7.26
C LEU A 50 -7.42 18.58 -8.68
N ALA A 51 -7.41 17.38 -9.25
CA ALA A 51 -6.97 17.17 -10.63
C ALA A 51 -7.81 17.99 -11.60
N THR A 52 -9.14 17.96 -11.46
CA THR A 52 -10.05 18.74 -12.32
C THR A 52 -9.80 20.25 -12.21
N PHE A 53 -9.52 20.71 -10.97
CA PHE A 53 -9.25 22.15 -10.74
C PHE A 53 -7.90 22.59 -11.33
N LEU A 54 -6.87 21.75 -11.17
CA LEU A 54 -5.51 22.04 -11.64
C LEU A 54 -5.38 21.87 -13.16
N THR A 55 -6.06 20.88 -13.75
CA THR A 55 -6.00 20.59 -15.19
C THR A 55 -6.70 21.69 -16.01
N LYS A 56 -7.71 22.37 -15.44
CA LYS A 56 -8.32 23.54 -16.10
C LYS A 56 -7.34 24.71 -16.31
N ARG A 57 -6.19 24.69 -15.66
CA ARG A 57 -5.13 25.73 -15.76
C ARG A 57 -3.95 25.31 -16.63
N SER A 58 -3.89 24.07 -17.06
CA SER A 58 -2.78 23.53 -17.87
C SER A 58 -3.30 23.18 -19.26
N ASP A 59 -2.71 23.78 -20.29
CA ASP A 59 -2.94 23.45 -21.70
C ASP A 59 -2.13 22.22 -22.17
N ASP A 60 -1.49 21.49 -21.23
CA ASP A 60 -0.72 20.29 -21.53
C ASP A 60 -1.65 19.13 -21.94
N MET A 61 -1.90 19.04 -23.23
CA MET A 61 -2.52 17.89 -23.86
C MET A 61 -1.49 16.77 -24.03
N ILE A 62 -1.85 15.56 -23.62
CA ILE A 62 -1.04 14.37 -23.92
C ILE A 62 -1.00 14.24 -25.45
N SER A 63 0.21 14.29 -26.03
CA SER A 63 0.39 14.14 -27.47
C SER A 63 0.05 12.70 -27.90
N GLU A 64 -0.65 12.55 -29.03
CA GLU A 64 -0.89 11.23 -29.62
C GLU A 64 0.40 10.44 -29.86
N ASN A 65 1.51 11.12 -30.14
CA ASN A 65 2.83 10.51 -30.30
C ASN A 65 3.36 9.81 -29.00
N ASP A 66 2.87 10.22 -27.83
CA ASP A 66 3.24 9.57 -26.55
C ASP A 66 2.41 8.28 -26.32
N LEU A 67 1.26 8.17 -26.95
CA LEU A 67 0.40 6.98 -26.90
C LEU A 67 0.84 5.89 -27.89
N GLU A 68 1.42 6.24 -29.03
CA GLU A 68 1.91 5.27 -30.02
C GLU A 68 3.12 4.46 -29.56
N LYS A 69 3.88 4.93 -28.56
CA LYS A 69 5.02 4.19 -27.99
C LYS A 69 4.62 3.00 -27.14
N ALA A 70 3.35 2.86 -26.78
CA ALA A 70 2.82 1.64 -26.17
C ALA A 70 2.55 0.62 -27.28
N GLY A 71 3.63 -0.02 -27.78
CA GLY A 71 3.56 -1.00 -28.87
C GLY A 71 2.42 -1.99 -28.71
N HIS A 72 1.83 -2.40 -29.83
CA HIS A 72 0.74 -3.36 -29.96
C HIS A 72 1.10 -4.77 -29.40
N LYS A 73 1.35 -4.88 -28.10
CA LYS A 73 1.38 -6.18 -27.45
C LYS A 73 -0.05 -6.72 -27.41
N LYS A 74 -0.28 -7.92 -27.97
CA LYS A 74 -1.55 -8.62 -27.79
C LYS A 74 -1.79 -8.80 -26.28
N LEU A 75 -2.64 -7.97 -25.72
CA LEU A 75 -3.05 -8.06 -24.33
C LEU A 75 -4.00 -9.25 -24.18
N PRO A 76 -3.95 -9.98 -23.06
CA PRO A 76 -4.92 -11.00 -22.75
C PRO A 76 -6.33 -10.38 -22.65
N SER A 77 -7.37 -11.20 -22.83
CA SER A 77 -8.75 -10.72 -22.63
C SER A 77 -8.94 -10.23 -21.19
N PHE A 78 -9.83 -9.28 -21.00
CA PHE A 78 -10.11 -8.71 -19.67
C PHE A 78 -10.48 -9.80 -18.65
N THR A 79 -11.29 -10.78 -19.06
CA THR A 79 -11.72 -11.89 -18.21
C THR A 79 -10.56 -12.76 -17.73
N THR A 80 -9.60 -13.06 -18.61
CA THR A 80 -8.41 -13.83 -18.23
C THR A 80 -7.43 -13.03 -17.37
N ALA A 81 -7.32 -11.73 -17.63
CA ALA A 81 -6.44 -10.85 -16.85
C ALA A 81 -6.94 -10.63 -15.41
N ILE A 82 -8.25 -10.55 -15.20
CA ILE A 82 -8.85 -10.30 -13.88
C ILE A 82 -8.98 -11.57 -13.03
N ALA A 83 -8.88 -12.76 -13.63
CA ALA A 83 -9.09 -14.03 -12.92
C ALA A 83 -8.15 -14.22 -11.72
N GLY A 84 -6.86 -13.89 -11.86
CA GLY A 84 -5.89 -13.97 -10.77
C GLY A 84 -6.20 -13.01 -9.61
N PRO A 85 -6.29 -11.69 -9.86
CA PRO A 85 -6.68 -10.72 -8.84
C PRO A 85 -8.00 -11.04 -8.16
N LEU A 86 -8.99 -11.51 -8.92
CA LEU A 86 -10.30 -11.87 -8.38
C LEU A 86 -10.19 -13.05 -7.40
N LEU A 87 -9.42 -14.08 -7.74
CA LEU A 87 -9.18 -15.21 -6.83
C LEU A 87 -8.53 -14.74 -5.53
N VAL A 88 -7.52 -13.88 -5.59
CA VAL A 88 -6.87 -13.33 -4.38
C VAL A 88 -7.88 -12.61 -3.50
N ILE A 89 -8.70 -11.74 -4.10
CA ILE A 89 -9.74 -11.01 -3.37
C ILE A 89 -10.73 -11.97 -2.72
N LEU A 90 -11.19 -12.98 -3.45
CA LEU A 90 -12.11 -14.00 -2.93
C LEU A 90 -11.51 -14.79 -1.76
N LEU A 91 -10.25 -15.25 -1.90
CA LEU A 91 -9.57 -15.98 -0.84
C LEU A 91 -9.40 -15.14 0.43
N LEU A 92 -9.00 -13.88 0.31
CA LEU A 92 -8.86 -12.98 1.45
C LEU A 92 -10.22 -12.59 2.04
N ALA A 93 -11.28 -12.49 1.23
CA ALA A 93 -12.63 -12.19 1.69
C ALA A 93 -13.28 -13.36 2.46
N LEU A 94 -12.74 -14.59 2.39
CA LEU A 94 -13.24 -15.71 3.19
C LEU A 94 -13.12 -15.44 4.70
N ARG A 95 -12.12 -14.67 5.14
CA ARG A 95 -11.93 -14.38 6.55
C ARG A 95 -13.10 -13.56 7.15
N PRO A 96 -13.48 -12.39 6.62
CA PRO A 96 -14.60 -11.62 7.16
C PRO A 96 -15.96 -12.26 6.92
N LEU A 97 -16.11 -13.11 5.88
CA LEU A 97 -17.37 -13.75 5.53
C LEU A 97 -17.60 -15.07 6.26
N PHE A 98 -16.58 -15.90 6.39
CA PHE A 98 -16.67 -17.27 6.89
C PHE A 98 -15.71 -17.56 8.04
N GLN A 99 -14.96 -16.58 8.52
CA GLN A 99 -13.91 -16.73 9.57
C GLN A 99 -12.79 -17.72 9.18
N ILE A 100 -12.62 -17.99 7.87
CA ILE A 100 -11.54 -18.83 7.34
C ILE A 100 -10.36 -17.92 7.01
N ALA A 101 -9.31 -17.97 7.84
CA ALA A 101 -8.10 -17.19 7.63
C ALA A 101 -7.20 -17.85 6.59
N ILE A 102 -7.11 -17.26 5.40
CA ILE A 102 -6.12 -17.64 4.39
C ILE A 102 -5.01 -16.59 4.40
N ASP A 103 -3.78 -17.07 4.60
CA ASP A 103 -2.61 -16.20 4.62
C ASP A 103 -2.37 -15.60 3.22
N PRO A 104 -2.08 -14.30 3.10
CA PRO A 104 -1.65 -13.67 1.85
C PRO A 104 -0.48 -14.38 1.16
N LEU A 105 0.43 -15.02 1.92
CA LEU A 105 1.52 -15.82 1.39
C LEU A 105 1.03 -17.05 0.57
N ILE A 106 -0.21 -17.47 0.78
CA ILE A 106 -0.86 -18.55 0.01
C ILE A 106 -1.76 -17.94 -1.07
N ALA A 107 -2.56 -16.92 -0.72
CA ALA A 107 -3.53 -16.33 -1.62
C ALA A 107 -2.88 -15.67 -2.84
N LEU A 108 -1.78 -14.93 -2.65
CA LEU A 108 -1.09 -14.23 -3.73
C LEU A 108 -0.46 -15.19 -4.78
N PRO A 109 0.32 -16.21 -4.38
CA PRO A 109 0.82 -17.19 -5.33
C PRO A 109 -0.30 -17.98 -6.03
N ALA A 110 -1.37 -18.34 -5.32
CA ALA A 110 -2.52 -19.03 -5.92
C ALA A 110 -3.16 -18.19 -7.04
N GLY A 111 -3.36 -16.89 -6.81
CA GLY A 111 -3.83 -15.96 -7.83
C GLY A 111 -2.88 -15.84 -9.02
N GLY A 112 -1.58 -15.81 -8.78
CA GLY A 112 -0.56 -15.80 -9.82
C GLY A 112 -0.59 -17.07 -10.68
N ILE A 113 -0.70 -18.24 -10.07
CA ILE A 113 -0.83 -19.53 -10.77
C ILE A 113 -2.11 -19.56 -11.60
N LEU A 114 -3.24 -19.14 -11.03
CA LEU A 114 -4.50 -19.09 -11.81
C LEU A 114 -4.38 -18.13 -13.00
N CYS A 115 -3.75 -16.99 -12.84
CA CYS A 115 -3.53 -16.05 -13.94
C CYS A 115 -2.69 -16.67 -15.05
N MET A 116 -1.62 -17.40 -14.71
CA MET A 116 -0.78 -18.11 -15.68
C MET A 116 -1.55 -19.23 -16.41
N LEU A 117 -2.41 -19.95 -15.72
CA LEU A 117 -3.28 -20.98 -16.31
C LEU A 117 -4.30 -20.34 -17.25
N ALA A 118 -4.99 -19.28 -16.81
CA ALA A 118 -6.02 -18.60 -17.60
C ALA A 118 -5.45 -17.94 -18.87
N THR A 119 -4.20 -17.46 -18.81
CA THR A 119 -3.52 -16.85 -19.96
C THR A 119 -2.74 -17.86 -20.81
N GLY A 120 -2.73 -19.14 -20.44
CA GLY A 120 -1.98 -20.19 -21.15
C GLY A 120 -0.45 -20.08 -21.03
N GLN A 121 0.03 -19.32 -20.05
CA GLN A 121 1.46 -19.00 -19.86
C GLN A 121 2.15 -19.88 -18.81
N ILE A 122 1.55 -20.98 -18.40
CA ILE A 122 2.11 -21.88 -17.36
C ILE A 122 3.49 -22.43 -17.71
N LYS A 123 3.80 -22.60 -18.99
CA LYS A 123 5.12 -23.05 -19.46
C LYS A 123 6.24 -22.06 -19.13
N ASN A 124 5.90 -20.80 -18.94
CA ASN A 124 6.83 -19.71 -18.64
C ASN A 124 6.94 -19.40 -17.14
N ILE A 125 6.43 -20.30 -16.27
CA ILE A 125 6.38 -20.11 -14.82
C ILE A 125 7.75 -19.73 -14.24
N LYS A 126 8.83 -20.38 -14.69
CA LYS A 126 10.19 -20.10 -14.22
C LYS A 126 10.58 -18.64 -14.48
N SER A 127 10.36 -18.15 -15.70
CA SER A 127 10.66 -16.76 -16.08
C SER A 127 9.84 -15.75 -15.27
N TYR A 128 8.55 -16.02 -15.04
CA TYR A 128 7.71 -15.13 -14.24
C TYR A 128 8.10 -15.13 -12.76
N VAL A 129 8.48 -16.29 -12.22
CA VAL A 129 8.97 -16.38 -10.83
C VAL A 129 10.30 -15.64 -10.68
N GLU A 130 11.26 -15.86 -11.58
CA GLU A 130 12.54 -15.14 -11.59
C GLU A 130 12.33 -13.62 -11.69
N PHE A 131 11.45 -13.17 -12.59
CA PHE A 131 11.09 -11.77 -12.70
C PHE A 131 10.46 -11.23 -11.42
N GLY A 132 9.50 -11.96 -10.84
CA GLY A 132 8.87 -11.59 -9.56
C GLY A 132 9.90 -11.47 -8.44
N LEU A 133 10.75 -12.47 -8.26
CA LEU A 133 11.81 -12.46 -7.25
C LEU A 133 12.78 -11.28 -7.44
N SER A 134 13.16 -10.97 -8.67
CA SER A 134 14.03 -9.82 -8.95
C SER A 134 13.41 -8.48 -8.50
N LYS A 135 12.08 -8.36 -8.53
CA LYS A 135 11.37 -7.17 -8.04
C LYS A 135 11.26 -7.14 -6.52
N VAL A 136 11.11 -8.32 -5.89
CA VAL A 136 10.99 -8.43 -4.43
C VAL A 136 12.28 -8.05 -3.72
N ILE A 137 13.45 -8.32 -4.28
CA ILE A 137 14.74 -7.99 -3.67
C ILE A 137 14.83 -6.51 -3.29
N GLY A 138 14.46 -5.59 -4.21
CA GLY A 138 14.50 -4.16 -3.95
C GLY A 138 13.56 -3.74 -2.80
N VAL A 139 12.37 -4.32 -2.75
CA VAL A 139 11.39 -4.06 -1.68
C VAL A 139 11.90 -4.63 -0.35
N SER A 140 12.50 -5.81 -0.34
CA SER A 140 13.05 -6.42 0.88
C SER A 140 14.20 -5.59 1.47
N ILE A 141 15.12 -5.11 0.64
CA ILE A 141 16.19 -4.22 1.08
C ILE A 141 15.62 -2.91 1.65
N LEU A 142 14.60 -2.35 0.99
CA LEU A 142 13.92 -1.16 1.48
C LEU A 142 13.29 -1.39 2.86
N LEU A 143 12.58 -2.50 3.05
CA LEU A 143 11.93 -2.84 4.32
C LEU A 143 12.94 -3.07 5.44
N ILE A 144 14.07 -3.75 5.17
CA ILE A 144 15.16 -3.93 6.14
C ILE A 144 15.73 -2.56 6.53
N GLY A 145 16.04 -1.71 5.55
CA GLY A 145 16.58 -0.37 5.80
C GLY A 145 15.61 0.52 6.61
N THR A 146 14.32 0.50 6.27
CA THR A 146 13.30 1.28 6.99
C THR A 146 13.07 0.73 8.40
N GLY A 147 13.11 -0.58 8.60
CA GLY A 147 13.04 -1.21 9.92
C GLY A 147 14.21 -0.81 10.81
N THR A 148 15.42 -0.73 10.25
CA THR A 148 16.61 -0.24 10.97
C THR A 148 16.44 1.22 11.39
N LEU A 149 15.96 2.10 10.48
CA LEU A 149 15.68 3.51 10.82
C LEU A 149 14.60 3.63 11.90
N ALA A 150 13.51 2.86 11.80
CA ALA A 150 12.48 2.83 12.84
C ALA A 150 13.05 2.41 14.20
N GLY A 151 13.97 1.43 14.23
CA GLY A 151 14.68 1.01 15.43
C GLY A 151 15.54 2.15 16.05
N ILE A 152 16.27 2.90 15.21
CA ILE A 152 17.06 4.05 15.64
C ILE A 152 16.15 5.15 16.21
N ILE A 153 15.04 5.45 15.55
CA ILE A 153 14.07 6.47 16.00
C ILE A 153 13.47 6.05 17.34
N LYS A 154 13.10 4.78 17.53
CA LYS A 154 12.62 4.26 18.81
C LYS A 154 13.64 4.35 19.93
N ALA A 155 14.92 4.18 19.63
CA ALA A 155 16.02 4.29 20.59
C ALA A 155 16.40 5.77 20.87
N SER A 156 15.92 6.72 20.08
CA SER A 156 16.12 8.16 20.25
C SER A 156 14.98 8.78 21.06
N ASN A 157 15.17 10.05 21.46
CA ASN A 157 14.13 10.82 22.15
C ASN A 157 13.04 11.34 21.19
N LEU A 158 13.18 11.16 19.88
CA LEU A 158 12.28 11.76 18.90
C LEU A 158 10.80 11.37 19.10
N GLN A 159 10.56 10.12 19.48
CA GLN A 159 9.20 9.65 19.78
C GLN A 159 8.63 10.43 20.99
N PHE A 160 9.40 10.57 22.05
CA PHE A 160 9.00 11.31 23.25
C PHE A 160 8.78 12.79 22.94
N ASP A 161 9.69 13.41 22.18
CA ASP A 161 9.59 14.83 21.81
C ASP A 161 8.32 15.09 20.96
N MET A 162 7.97 14.21 20.05
CA MET A 162 6.75 14.32 19.26
C MET A 162 5.49 14.20 20.11
N ILE A 163 5.47 13.30 21.09
CA ILE A 163 4.34 13.15 22.02
C ILE A 163 4.21 14.40 22.87
N SER A 164 5.32 14.89 23.45
CA SER A 164 5.31 16.08 24.31
C SER A 164 4.88 17.35 23.55
N LEU A 165 5.21 17.48 22.27
CA LEU A 165 4.73 18.55 21.42
C LEU A 165 3.22 18.50 21.20
N LEU A 166 2.65 17.30 21.00
CA LEU A 166 1.19 17.13 20.88
C LEU A 166 0.47 17.48 22.20
N GLU A 167 1.01 17.03 23.34
CA GLU A 167 0.48 17.33 24.66
C GLU A 167 0.57 18.83 24.97
N ALA A 168 1.70 19.48 24.67
CA ALA A 168 1.87 20.93 24.86
C ALA A 168 0.90 21.72 23.95
N GLY A 169 0.57 21.22 22.78
CA GLY A 169 -0.42 21.79 21.87
C GLY A 169 -1.88 21.43 22.23
N ASN A 170 -2.10 20.66 23.28
CA ASN A 170 -3.42 20.10 23.63
C ASN A 170 -4.10 19.36 22.47
N LEU A 171 -3.28 18.69 21.64
CA LEU A 171 -3.73 17.98 20.46
C LEU A 171 -4.06 16.51 20.79
N PRO A 172 -5.12 15.97 20.24
CA PRO A 172 -5.50 14.58 20.51
C PRO A 172 -4.45 13.60 19.94
N ALA A 173 -4.20 12.51 20.67
CA ALA A 173 -3.16 11.52 20.36
C ALA A 173 -3.28 10.92 18.95
N PHE A 174 -4.49 10.80 18.40
CA PHE A 174 -4.68 10.25 17.05
C PHE A 174 -4.00 11.07 15.95
N LEU A 175 -3.71 12.36 16.18
CA LEU A 175 -2.96 13.21 15.24
C LEU A 175 -1.50 12.78 15.10
N LEU A 176 -0.96 12.00 16.04
CA LEU A 176 0.39 11.46 15.93
C LEU A 176 0.55 10.60 14.66
N ALA A 177 -0.47 9.83 14.28
CA ALA A 177 -0.44 8.98 13.10
C ALA A 177 -0.25 9.77 11.79
N PRO A 178 -1.13 10.72 11.43
CA PRO A 178 -0.95 11.47 10.18
C PRO A 178 0.29 12.39 10.22
N ILE A 179 0.62 13.01 11.35
CA ILE A 179 1.77 13.89 11.46
C ILE A 179 3.07 13.10 11.27
N SER A 180 3.25 11.98 11.99
CA SER A 180 4.43 11.15 11.83
C SER A 180 4.52 10.55 10.43
N GLY A 181 3.39 10.09 9.86
CA GLY A 181 3.33 9.57 8.51
C GLY A 181 3.78 10.59 7.45
N ILE A 182 3.29 11.82 7.52
CA ILE A 182 3.67 12.91 6.60
C ILE A 182 5.16 13.26 6.76
N LEU A 183 5.63 13.44 7.99
CA LEU A 183 7.02 13.81 8.27
C LEU A 183 7.99 12.70 7.79
N MET A 184 7.70 11.44 8.11
CA MET A 184 8.56 10.31 7.70
C MET A 184 8.52 10.10 6.19
N ALA A 185 7.36 10.25 5.54
CA ALA A 185 7.25 10.17 4.09
C ALA A 185 7.99 11.32 3.40
N GLY A 186 7.91 12.54 3.94
CA GLY A 186 8.64 13.70 3.45
C GLY A 186 10.16 13.53 3.60
N ALA A 187 10.63 13.10 4.77
CA ALA A 187 12.04 12.89 5.06
C ALA A 187 12.68 11.80 4.19
N THR A 188 11.91 10.76 3.85
CA THR A 188 12.41 9.62 3.04
C THR A 188 12.09 9.75 1.56
N ALA A 189 11.32 10.75 1.15
CA ALA A 189 10.76 10.90 -0.21
C ALA A 189 10.05 9.62 -0.70
N SER A 190 9.54 8.81 0.22
CA SER A 190 8.93 7.50 -0.06
C SER A 190 7.73 7.25 0.84
N THR A 191 6.58 6.98 0.24
CA THR A 191 5.36 6.62 0.99
C THR A 191 5.50 5.26 1.68
N THR A 192 6.20 4.31 1.06
CA THR A 192 6.44 2.99 1.66
C THR A 192 7.34 3.10 2.87
N ALA A 193 8.50 3.77 2.73
CA ALA A 193 9.42 3.99 3.84
C ALA A 193 8.74 4.78 4.96
N GLY A 194 8.06 5.88 4.63
CA GLY A 194 7.36 6.72 5.60
C GLY A 194 6.29 5.98 6.39
N ALA A 195 5.42 5.24 5.71
CA ALA A 195 4.38 4.45 6.36
C ALA A 195 4.98 3.35 7.26
N THR A 196 6.01 2.64 6.80
CA THR A 196 6.67 1.59 7.57
C THR A 196 7.35 2.16 8.81
N ILE A 197 8.13 3.23 8.67
CA ILE A 197 8.82 3.87 9.81
C ILE A 197 7.80 4.41 10.81
N ALA A 198 6.80 5.15 10.35
CA ALA A 198 5.80 5.75 11.23
C ALA A 198 5.02 4.66 11.99
N SER A 199 4.52 3.63 11.31
CA SER A 199 3.77 2.55 11.95
C SER A 199 4.64 1.79 12.94
N GLN A 200 5.83 1.35 12.56
CA GLN A 200 6.73 0.62 13.45
C GLN A 200 7.19 1.44 14.66
N THR A 201 7.34 2.76 14.50
CA THR A 201 7.78 3.63 15.59
C THR A 201 6.64 3.96 16.55
N PHE A 202 5.47 4.32 16.05
CA PHE A 202 4.42 4.95 16.86
C PHE A 202 3.21 4.06 17.14
N ALA A 203 3.11 2.84 16.56
CA ALA A 203 1.96 1.97 16.77
C ALA A 203 1.73 1.66 18.25
N SER A 204 2.77 1.31 19.00
CA SER A 204 2.66 1.01 20.44
C SER A 204 2.11 2.19 21.23
N THR A 205 2.56 3.40 20.91
CA THR A 205 2.09 4.63 21.57
C THR A 205 0.63 4.91 21.25
N LEU A 206 0.23 4.77 19.99
CA LEU A 206 -1.16 4.99 19.56
C LEU A 206 -2.11 3.97 20.22
N ILE A 207 -1.72 2.70 20.26
CA ILE A 207 -2.49 1.64 20.94
C ILE A 207 -2.64 1.96 22.43
N SER A 208 -1.55 2.33 23.11
CA SER A 208 -1.59 2.67 24.55
C SER A 208 -2.40 3.93 24.86
N SER A 209 -2.55 4.83 23.89
CA SER A 209 -3.37 6.04 24.00
C SER A 209 -4.86 5.79 23.67
N GLY A 210 -5.27 4.54 23.45
CA GLY A 210 -6.66 4.17 23.16
C GLY A 210 -7.14 4.62 21.78
N VAL A 211 -6.21 4.77 20.83
CA VAL A 211 -6.54 5.07 19.43
C VAL A 211 -6.74 3.72 18.72
N ASP A 212 -8.00 3.42 18.33
CA ASP A 212 -8.40 2.22 17.59
C ASP A 212 -8.33 2.42 16.06
#